data_871332024acda96b6ae270887c2d838f
#
_entry.id   871332024acda96b6ae270887c2d838f
#
_cell.length_a   1.000
_cell.length_b   1.000
_cell.length_c   1.000
_cell.angle_alpha   90.00
_cell.angle_beta   90.00
_cell.angle_gamma   90.00
#
_symmetry.space_group_name_H-M   'P 1'
#
loop_
_entity.id
_entity.type
_entity.pdbx_description
1 polymer ?
#
loop_
_entity_poly.entity_id
_entity_poly.type
_entity_poly.pdbx_seq_one_letter_code
_entity_poly.pdbx_strand_id
1 'polypeptide(L)' 'MTHFKVGDKVIITEGDFKGERGAITDKHLVGDGLTVALEKHGREIKTHEAHVNKVDD' A
#
# COMPACT_ATOMS: atom_id res chain seq x y z
N MET A 1 4.26 -11.26 -12.13
CA MET A 1 4.97 -10.79 -10.94
C MET A 1 4.64 -9.32 -10.68
N THR A 2 4.27 -9.01 -9.46
CA THR A 2 3.89 -7.65 -9.12
C THR A 2 5.08 -6.95 -8.49
N HIS A 3 5.40 -5.77 -9.02
CA HIS A 3 6.49 -4.96 -8.47
C HIS A 3 5.91 -3.68 -7.91
N PHE A 4 6.13 -3.46 -6.63
CA PHE A 4 5.71 -2.24 -5.95
C PHE A 4 6.91 -1.37 -5.67
N LYS A 5 6.73 -0.06 -5.82
CA LYS A 5 7.79 0.93 -5.58
C LYS A 5 7.26 2.03 -4.69
N VAL A 6 8.16 2.66 -3.95
CA VAL A 6 7.82 3.87 -3.20
C VAL A 6 7.28 4.91 -4.19
N GLY A 7 6.14 5.49 -3.83
CA GLY A 7 5.45 6.44 -4.69
C GLY A 7 4.29 5.85 -5.47
N ASP A 8 4.21 4.52 -5.58
CA ASP A 8 3.10 3.89 -6.29
C ASP A 8 1.80 4.08 -5.54
N LYS A 9 0.73 4.31 -6.29
CA LYS A 9 -0.61 4.41 -5.71
C LYS A 9 -1.24 3.04 -5.66
N VAL A 10 -1.88 2.74 -4.53
CA VAL A 10 -2.48 1.43 -4.29
C VAL A 10 -3.83 1.60 -3.62
N ILE A 11 -4.65 0.55 -3.72
CA ILE A 11 -5.89 0.43 -2.97
C ILE A 11 -5.74 -0.77 -2.02
N ILE A 12 -6.20 -0.61 -0.79
CA ILE A 12 -6.15 -1.68 0.20
C ILE A 12 -7.27 -2.66 -0.09
N THR A 13 -6.94 -3.95 -0.15
CA THR A 13 -7.93 -4.98 -0.49
C THR A 13 -8.34 -5.85 0.69
N GLU A 14 -7.59 -5.77 1.81
CA GLU A 14 -7.86 -6.61 2.97
C GLU A 14 -7.64 -5.81 4.25
N GLY A 15 -8.32 -6.21 5.30
CA GLY A 15 -8.12 -5.65 6.63
C GLY A 15 -9.02 -4.47 6.93
N ASP A 16 -8.68 -3.75 8.01
CA ASP A 16 -9.52 -2.68 8.53
C ASP A 16 -9.66 -1.50 7.57
N PHE A 17 -8.71 -1.34 6.66
CA PHE A 17 -8.70 -0.22 5.73
C PHE A 17 -9.09 -0.62 4.31
N LYS A 18 -9.75 -1.76 4.17
CA LYS A 18 -10.18 -2.26 2.87
C LYS A 18 -10.98 -1.20 2.12
N GLY A 19 -10.60 -0.95 0.88
CA GLY A 19 -11.27 0.03 0.02
C GLY A 19 -10.64 1.40 0.04
N GLU A 20 -9.70 1.66 0.95
CA GLU A 20 -9.03 2.95 1.02
C GLU A 20 -7.82 2.98 0.11
N ARG A 21 -7.51 4.17 -0.39
CA ARG A 21 -6.38 4.37 -1.30
C ARG A 21 -5.26 5.10 -0.58
N GLY A 22 -4.05 4.85 -1.06
CA GLY A 22 -2.88 5.53 -0.54
C GLY A 22 -1.70 5.39 -1.46
N ALA A 23 -0.55 5.86 -0.99
CA ALA A 23 0.70 5.75 -1.74
C ALA A 23 1.73 5.04 -0.87
N ILE A 24 2.55 4.22 -1.50
CA ILE A 24 3.62 3.51 -0.81
C ILE A 24 4.69 4.53 -0.42
N THR A 25 5.00 4.58 0.88
CA THR A 25 6.03 5.50 1.39
C THR A 25 7.30 4.76 1.81
N ASP A 26 7.20 3.46 2.03
CA ASP A 26 8.38 2.67 2.37
C ASP A 26 8.13 1.22 1.96
N LYS A 27 9.21 0.51 1.72
CA LYS A 27 9.17 -0.87 1.28
C LYS A 27 10.25 -1.64 2.01
N HIS A 28 9.88 -2.75 2.63
CA HIS A 28 10.85 -3.56 3.36
C HIS A 28 11.75 -4.32 2.39
N LEU A 29 13.03 -4.38 2.72
CA LEU A 29 14.00 -5.08 1.90
C LEU A 29 13.84 -6.60 2.00
N VAL A 30 13.33 -7.07 3.12
CA VAL A 30 13.12 -8.49 3.36
C VAL A 30 11.63 -8.73 3.51
N GLY A 31 11.11 -9.70 2.74
CA GLY A 31 9.69 -10.01 2.77
C GLY A 31 8.89 -9.09 1.87
N ASP A 32 7.59 -9.06 2.07
CA ASP A 32 6.65 -8.33 1.22
C ASP A 32 5.94 -7.19 1.96
N GLY A 33 6.55 -6.70 3.04
CA GLY A 33 5.97 -5.63 3.82
C GLY A 33 6.05 -4.27 3.12
N LEU A 34 5.00 -3.49 3.28
CA LEU A 34 4.88 -2.15 2.70
C LEU A 34 4.34 -1.19 3.74
N THR A 35 4.77 0.06 3.66
CA THR A 35 4.15 1.15 4.40
C THR A 35 3.38 2.02 3.41
N VAL A 36 2.12 2.27 3.70
CA VAL A 36 1.23 3.02 2.82
C VAL A 36 0.67 4.22 3.57
N ALA A 37 0.81 5.40 2.99
CA ALA A 37 0.18 6.61 3.53
C ALA A 37 -1.21 6.74 2.92
N LEU A 38 -2.23 6.62 3.77
CA LEU A 38 -3.62 6.68 3.31
C LEU A 38 -3.99 8.12 2.95
N GLU A 39 -4.63 8.29 1.79
CA GLU A 39 -5.01 9.62 1.30
C GLU A 39 -6.02 10.29 2.21
N LYS A 40 -7.00 9.52 2.66
CA LYS A 40 -8.16 10.05 3.35
C LYS A 40 -7.86 10.54 4.76
N HIS A 41 -6.96 9.83 5.44
CA HIS A 41 -6.71 10.10 6.87
C HIS A 41 -5.33 10.66 7.13
N GLY A 42 -4.49 10.72 6.12
CA GLY A 42 -3.11 11.18 6.28
C GLY A 42 -2.29 10.31 7.22
N ARG A 43 -2.71 9.06 7.45
CA ARG A 43 -1.98 8.16 8.34
C ARG A 43 -1.23 7.10 7.55
N GLU A 44 -0.15 6.64 8.12
CA GLU A 44 0.62 5.54 7.54
C GLU A 44 0.23 4.23 8.20
N ILE A 45 0.05 3.21 7.38
CA ILE A 45 -0.23 1.86 7.86
C ILE A 45 0.80 0.90 7.29
N LYS A 46 1.03 -0.19 7.99
CA LYS A 46 1.90 -1.26 7.52
C LYS A 46 1.04 -2.39 6.99
N THR A 47 1.37 -2.85 5.81
CA THR A 47 0.60 -3.89 5.14
C THR A 47 1.53 -4.78 4.33
N HIS A 48 0.98 -5.62 3.48
CA HIS A 48 1.73 -6.56 2.64
C HIS A 48 1.29 -6.43 1.19
N GLU A 49 2.17 -6.84 0.29
CA GLU A 49 1.86 -6.80 -1.14
C GLU A 49 0.58 -7.55 -1.49
N ALA A 50 0.30 -8.65 -0.77
CA ALA A 50 -0.88 -9.46 -1.01
C ALA A 50 -2.18 -8.74 -0.62
N HIS A 51 -2.10 -7.67 0.16
CA HIS A 51 -3.27 -6.97 0.69
C HIS A 51 -3.55 -5.66 -0.03
N VAL A 52 -2.85 -5.38 -1.12
CA VAL A 52 -3.03 -4.15 -1.89
C VAL A 52 -3.01 -4.47 -3.38
N ASN A 53 -3.64 -3.60 -4.16
CA ASN A 53 -3.54 -3.62 -5.62
C ASN A 53 -3.07 -2.27 -6.10
N LYS A 54 -2.30 -2.26 -7.19
CA LYS A 54 -1.91 -1.00 -7.81
C LYS A 54 -3.11 -0.33 -8.44
N VAL A 55 -3.12 0.99 -8.35
CA VAL A 55 -4.14 1.81 -8.97
C VAL A 55 -3.50 2.57 -10.12
N ASP A 56 -4.06 2.41 -11.32
CA ASP A 56 -3.63 3.17 -12.49
C ASP A 56 -4.43 4.46 -12.54
N ASP A 57 -3.71 5.55 -12.56
CA ASP A 57 -4.32 6.86 -12.72
C ASP A 57 -4.18 7.35 -14.14
#